data_05f8f82d9a59d3a22cc0392bdad0894f
#
_entry.id   05f8f82d9a59d3a22cc0392bdad0894f
#
_cell.length_a   1.000
_cell.length_b   1.000
_cell.length_c   1.000
_cell.angle_alpha   90.00
_cell.angle_beta   90.00
_cell.angle_gamma   90.00
#
_symmetry.space_group_name_H-M   'P 1'
#
loop_
_entity.id
_entity.type
_entity.pdbx_description
1 polymer ?
#
loop_
_entity_poly.entity_id
_entity_poly.type
_entity_poly.pdbx_seq_one_letter_code
_entity_poly.pdbx_strand_id
1 'polypeptide(L)'
;MRTIKMIMSVLIVIVIAVTIVWCGQYTLSEQRGGGTSPVCHISKEGRQFIIEEFGWCDDVPTLIDAIEKYEVENFSYDKSYAMPLIQDFDFDEFLETKKGVCWELSAFAKCVIHEISLAKNWNVSNYIVDVRLNHEFDRTHSYNYVIENGTIYTFDMTVAVDQHKSWIHSFQGNSLDDIYRYAGKLKDDVYRVH
;
A
#
# COMPACT_ATOMS: atom_id res chain seq x y z
N MET A 1 -19.08 9.80 49.19
CA MET A 1 -18.30 8.61 48.76
C MET A 1 -18.98 7.72 47.72
N ARG A 2 -20.30 7.46 47.77
CA ARG A 2 -20.99 6.63 46.76
C ARG A 2 -20.99 7.25 45.33
N THR A 3 -21.21 8.56 45.22
CA THR A 3 -21.28 9.26 43.92
C THR A 3 -19.95 9.25 43.15
N ILE A 4 -18.81 9.41 43.85
CA ILE A 4 -17.48 9.38 43.25
C ILE A 4 -17.13 7.99 42.70
N LYS A 5 -17.51 6.94 43.42
CA LYS A 5 -17.30 5.54 42.94
C LYS A 5 -18.10 5.24 41.68
N MET A 6 -19.33 5.77 41.57
CA MET A 6 -20.19 5.59 40.41
C MET A 6 -19.63 6.31 39.17
N ILE A 7 -19.14 7.56 39.33
CA ILE A 7 -18.52 8.33 38.26
C ILE A 7 -17.24 7.61 37.74
N MET A 8 -16.39 7.12 38.64
CA MET A 8 -15.18 6.37 38.28
C MET A 8 -15.50 5.08 37.53
N SER A 9 -16.54 4.35 37.91
CA SER A 9 -16.95 3.13 37.20
C SER A 9 -17.48 3.42 35.79
N VAL A 10 -18.22 4.51 35.59
CA VAL A 10 -18.72 4.90 34.27
C VAL A 10 -17.57 5.35 33.37
N LEU A 11 -16.59 6.09 33.89
CA LEU A 11 -15.39 6.50 33.13
C LEU A 11 -14.54 5.30 32.67
N ILE A 12 -14.36 4.30 33.55
CA ILE A 12 -13.62 3.07 33.21
C ILE A 12 -14.34 2.31 32.10
N VAL A 13 -15.67 2.18 32.15
CA VAL A 13 -16.43 1.50 31.10
C VAL A 13 -16.34 2.23 29.77
N ILE A 14 -16.38 3.58 29.76
CA ILE A 14 -16.22 4.38 28.54
C ILE A 14 -14.81 4.20 27.94
N VAL A 15 -13.77 4.23 28.75
CA VAL A 15 -12.39 4.02 28.30
C VAL A 15 -12.21 2.62 27.71
N ILE A 16 -12.75 1.58 28.37
CA ILE A 16 -12.72 0.21 27.84
C ILE A 16 -13.51 0.09 26.53
N ALA A 17 -14.67 0.70 26.43
CA ALA A 17 -15.48 0.68 25.21
C ALA A 17 -14.77 1.40 24.05
N VAL A 18 -14.14 2.53 24.28
CA VAL A 18 -13.36 3.26 23.27
C VAL A 18 -12.13 2.47 22.83
N THR A 19 -11.40 1.83 23.76
CA THR A 19 -10.26 0.96 23.41
C THR A 19 -10.69 -0.28 22.64
N ILE A 20 -11.82 -0.91 22.96
CA ILE A 20 -12.34 -2.07 22.22
C ILE A 20 -12.77 -1.67 20.81
N VAL A 21 -13.43 -0.52 20.64
CA VAL A 21 -13.80 0.02 19.32
C VAL A 21 -12.54 0.36 18.50
N TRP A 22 -11.53 0.96 19.13
CA TRP A 22 -10.25 1.27 18.49
C TRP A 22 -9.49 0.00 18.07
N CYS A 23 -9.32 -0.97 18.98
CA CYS A 23 -8.72 -2.27 18.62
C CYS A 23 -9.56 -3.05 17.62
N GLY A 24 -10.90 -2.98 17.68
CA GLY A 24 -11.79 -3.64 16.72
C GLY A 24 -11.74 -3.06 15.31
N GLN A 25 -11.45 -1.77 15.15
CA GLN A 25 -11.24 -1.16 13.84
C GLN A 25 -9.88 -1.57 13.23
N TYR A 26 -8.85 -1.77 14.05
CA TYR A 26 -7.55 -2.27 13.57
C TYR A 26 -7.62 -3.71 13.05
N THR A 27 -8.47 -4.57 13.62
CA THR A 27 -8.60 -5.98 13.17
C THR A 27 -9.59 -6.17 12.01
N LEU A 28 -10.50 -5.23 11.75
CA LEU A 28 -11.50 -5.35 10.68
C LEU A 28 -11.01 -4.85 9.32
N SER A 29 -9.91 -4.09 9.24
CA SER A 29 -9.31 -3.65 7.98
C SER A 29 -8.47 -4.76 7.31
N GLU A 30 -7.98 -5.73 8.06
CA GLU A 30 -7.14 -6.82 7.53
C GLU A 30 -7.92 -8.00 6.91
N GLN A 31 -9.25 -8.11 7.09
CA GLN A 31 -9.99 -9.33 6.72
C GLN A 31 -10.87 -9.24 5.47
N ARG A 32 -10.78 -8.21 4.64
CA ARG A 32 -11.62 -8.08 3.43
C ARG A 32 -10.95 -8.39 2.10
N GLY A 33 -9.76 -8.92 2.09
CA GLY A 33 -9.12 -9.42 0.87
C GLY A 33 -8.57 -10.81 1.13
N GLY A 34 -9.07 -11.84 0.47
CA GLY A 34 -8.64 -13.25 0.60
C GLY A 34 -7.27 -13.54 -0.05
N GLY A 35 -6.33 -12.63 0.04
CA GLY A 35 -4.91 -12.83 -0.23
C GLY A 35 -4.15 -12.52 1.05
N THR A 36 -3.16 -13.32 1.39
CA THR A 36 -2.20 -12.97 2.44
C THR A 36 -1.52 -11.67 1.99
N SER A 37 -1.94 -10.54 2.57
CA SER A 37 -1.22 -9.28 2.34
C SER A 37 0.23 -9.52 2.71
N PRO A 38 1.20 -9.15 1.87
CA PRO A 38 2.59 -9.22 2.26
C PRO A 38 2.75 -8.42 3.55
N VAL A 39 3.35 -9.07 4.54
CA VAL A 39 3.63 -8.38 5.79
C VAL A 39 4.75 -7.40 5.49
N CYS A 40 4.45 -6.12 5.58
CA CYS A 40 5.46 -5.07 5.49
C CYS A 40 6.11 -4.93 6.86
N HIS A 41 7.36 -5.34 6.99
CA HIS A 41 8.17 -5.11 8.16
C HIS A 41 8.76 -3.71 8.08
N ILE A 42 8.33 -2.82 8.97
CA ILE A 42 8.82 -1.43 9.06
C ILE A 42 9.22 -1.16 10.51
N SER A 43 10.45 -0.72 10.72
CA SER A 43 10.91 -0.26 12.02
C SER A 43 10.22 1.05 12.44
N LYS A 44 10.48 1.49 13.67
CA LYS A 44 10.04 2.82 14.11
C LYS A 44 10.73 3.93 13.31
N GLU A 45 11.98 3.73 13.00
CA GLU A 45 12.83 4.62 12.21
C GLU A 45 12.34 4.71 10.76
N GLY A 46 11.98 3.58 10.15
CA GLY A 46 11.37 3.54 8.82
C GLY A 46 10.04 4.29 8.74
N ARG A 47 9.17 4.15 9.76
CA ARG A 47 7.93 4.93 9.85
C ARG A 47 8.19 6.42 10.00
N GLN A 48 9.17 6.79 10.82
CA GLN A 48 9.56 8.19 10.97
C GLN A 48 10.05 8.78 9.64
N PHE A 49 10.88 8.04 8.91
CA PHE A 49 11.32 8.39 7.57
C PHE A 49 10.13 8.63 6.62
N ILE A 50 9.14 7.72 6.58
CA ILE A 50 7.96 7.88 5.73
C ILE A 50 7.21 9.18 6.07
N ILE A 51 7.02 9.48 7.34
CA ILE A 51 6.30 10.69 7.76
C ILE A 51 7.09 11.96 7.43
N GLU A 52 8.41 11.96 7.59
CA GLU A 52 9.27 13.10 7.26
C GLU A 52 9.32 13.37 5.76
N GLU A 53 9.44 12.32 4.94
CA GLU A 53 9.57 12.44 3.49
C GLU A 53 8.25 12.71 2.78
N PHE A 54 7.14 12.05 3.20
CA PHE A 54 5.87 12.06 2.48
C PHE A 54 4.71 12.69 3.25
N GLY A 55 4.87 13.02 4.54
CA GLY A 55 3.79 13.52 5.40
C GLY A 55 3.22 14.88 4.98
N TRP A 56 3.87 15.60 4.09
CA TRP A 56 3.39 16.87 3.53
C TRP A 56 2.31 16.70 2.44
N CYS A 57 2.16 15.50 1.85
CA CYS A 57 1.17 15.23 0.81
C CYS A 57 -0.25 15.34 1.39
N ASP A 58 -1.13 16.11 0.77
CA ASP A 58 -2.48 16.37 1.27
C ASP A 58 -3.56 15.49 0.65
N ASP A 59 -3.24 14.76 -0.43
CA ASP A 59 -4.14 13.82 -1.11
C ASP A 59 -3.37 12.64 -1.73
N VAL A 60 -4.12 11.62 -2.15
CA VAL A 60 -3.56 10.39 -2.72
C VAL A 60 -2.81 10.65 -4.04
N PRO A 61 -3.32 11.44 -5.01
CA PRO A 61 -2.56 11.75 -6.21
C PRO A 61 -1.20 12.38 -5.94
N THR A 62 -1.15 13.39 -5.08
CA THR A 62 0.11 14.05 -4.67
C THR A 62 1.07 13.07 -4.01
N LEU A 63 0.55 12.14 -3.19
CA LEU A 63 1.36 11.10 -2.56
C LEU A 63 1.94 10.13 -3.59
N ILE A 64 1.16 9.69 -4.58
CA ILE A 64 1.65 8.80 -5.66
C ILE A 64 2.75 9.49 -6.47
N ASP A 65 2.56 10.75 -6.85
CA ASP A 65 3.56 11.53 -7.58
C ASP A 65 4.86 11.70 -6.76
N ALA A 66 4.73 11.93 -5.45
CA ALA A 66 5.89 12.05 -4.54
C ALA A 66 6.65 10.72 -4.41
N ILE A 67 5.94 9.60 -4.31
CA ILE A 67 6.54 8.26 -4.27
C ILE A 67 7.26 7.97 -5.59
N GLU A 68 6.63 8.20 -6.74
CA GLU A 68 7.24 8.00 -8.06
C GLU A 68 8.55 8.80 -8.17
N LYS A 69 8.51 10.08 -7.81
CA LYS A 69 9.72 10.93 -7.84
C LYS A 69 10.81 10.38 -6.93
N TYR A 70 10.47 10.02 -5.69
CA TYR A 70 11.44 9.47 -4.74
C TYR A 70 12.07 8.18 -5.26
N GLU A 71 11.27 7.25 -5.78
CA GLU A 71 11.78 5.98 -6.31
C GLU A 71 12.69 6.18 -7.52
N VAL A 72 12.33 7.05 -8.46
CA VAL A 72 13.15 7.38 -9.63
C VAL A 72 14.50 7.98 -9.23
N GLU A 73 14.52 8.82 -8.19
CA GLU A 73 15.75 9.49 -7.73
C GLU A 73 16.64 8.58 -6.87
N ASN A 74 16.08 7.60 -6.16
CA ASN A 74 16.80 6.86 -5.12
C ASN A 74 16.98 5.38 -5.41
N PHE A 75 16.14 4.75 -6.24
CA PHE A 75 16.17 3.31 -6.47
C PHE A 75 16.62 2.95 -7.89
N SER A 76 17.02 1.70 -8.06
CA SER A 76 17.34 1.13 -9.36
C SER A 76 16.68 -0.22 -9.57
N TYR A 77 16.22 -0.48 -10.79
CA TYR A 77 15.65 -1.75 -11.17
C TYR A 77 16.74 -2.79 -11.41
N ASP A 78 16.71 -3.90 -10.66
CA ASP A 78 17.69 -4.97 -10.76
C ASP A 78 17.15 -6.17 -11.56
N LYS A 79 17.44 -6.20 -12.86
CA LYS A 79 17.02 -7.29 -13.77
C LYS A 79 17.67 -8.65 -13.47
N SER A 80 18.71 -8.67 -12.64
CA SER A 80 19.41 -9.91 -12.27
C SER A 80 18.77 -10.63 -11.08
N TYR A 81 17.86 -9.94 -10.37
CA TYR A 81 17.23 -10.45 -9.18
C TYR A 81 16.10 -11.42 -9.53
N ALA A 82 16.21 -12.65 -9.05
CA ALA A 82 15.11 -13.61 -9.17
C ALA A 82 14.02 -13.25 -8.16
N MET A 83 12.80 -13.05 -8.62
CA MET A 83 11.66 -12.72 -7.77
C MET A 83 11.55 -13.76 -6.64
N PRO A 84 11.61 -13.38 -5.36
CA PRO A 84 11.47 -14.32 -4.26
C PRO A 84 10.05 -14.92 -4.27
N LEU A 85 9.98 -16.23 -4.04
CA LEU A 85 8.68 -16.92 -3.95
C LEU A 85 7.89 -16.57 -2.67
N ILE A 86 8.50 -15.85 -1.72
CA ILE A 86 7.95 -15.51 -0.42
C ILE A 86 8.10 -14.00 -0.18
N GLN A 87 7.12 -13.41 0.28
CA GLN A 87 6.62 -12.08 0.09
C GLN A 87 6.53 -11.29 1.40
N ASP A 88 7.49 -11.50 2.29
CA ASP A 88 7.72 -10.58 3.38
C ASP A 88 8.63 -9.47 2.83
N PHE A 89 8.18 -8.24 2.91
CA PHE A 89 8.92 -7.07 2.47
C PHE A 89 9.52 -6.39 3.70
N ASP A 90 10.85 -6.29 3.73
CA ASP A 90 11.57 -5.51 4.74
C ASP A 90 11.86 -4.12 4.19
N PHE A 91 11.13 -3.14 4.70
CA PHE A 91 11.20 -1.75 4.26
C PHE A 91 12.57 -1.12 4.53
N ASP A 92 13.13 -1.42 5.70
CA ASP A 92 14.40 -0.83 6.13
C ASP A 92 15.56 -1.42 5.33
N GLU A 93 15.58 -2.73 5.08
CA GLU A 93 16.57 -3.38 4.21
C GLU A 93 16.48 -2.83 2.77
N PHE A 94 15.27 -2.62 2.27
CA PHE A 94 15.08 -2.07 0.93
C PHE A 94 15.60 -0.63 0.81
N LEU A 95 15.39 0.22 1.82
CA LEU A 95 15.97 1.56 1.88
C LEU A 95 17.50 1.56 1.87
N GLU A 96 18.14 0.54 2.45
CA GLU A 96 19.60 0.40 2.45
C GLU A 96 20.14 -0.09 1.09
N THR A 97 19.50 -1.12 0.54
CA THR A 97 19.95 -1.76 -0.71
C THR A 97 19.67 -0.91 -1.94
N LYS A 98 18.59 -0.16 -1.95
CA LYS A 98 18.14 0.74 -3.04
C LYS A 98 17.99 0.04 -4.40
N LYS A 99 17.78 -1.28 -4.39
CA LYS A 99 17.64 -2.11 -5.59
C LYS A 99 16.51 -3.11 -5.42
N GLY A 100 15.70 -3.27 -6.45
CA GLY A 100 14.63 -4.25 -6.45
C GLY A 100 14.06 -4.50 -7.84
N VAL A 101 13.13 -5.43 -7.91
CA VAL A 101 12.30 -5.69 -9.09
C VAL A 101 10.90 -5.08 -8.90
N CYS A 102 9.99 -5.35 -9.81
CA CYS A 102 8.63 -4.80 -9.79
C CYS A 102 7.90 -5.03 -8.45
N TRP A 103 8.17 -6.16 -7.81
CA TRP A 103 7.57 -6.48 -6.51
C TRP A 103 8.03 -5.55 -5.39
N GLU A 104 9.36 -5.38 -5.20
CA GLU A 104 9.90 -4.54 -4.13
C GLU A 104 9.53 -3.07 -4.32
N LEU A 105 9.56 -2.56 -5.56
CA LEU A 105 9.13 -1.19 -5.85
C LEU A 105 7.64 -1.02 -5.51
N SER A 106 6.78 -1.95 -5.94
CA SER A 106 5.36 -1.91 -5.59
C SER A 106 5.10 -2.06 -4.09
N ALA A 107 5.91 -2.87 -3.38
CA ALA A 107 5.80 -3.06 -1.94
C ALA A 107 6.21 -1.80 -1.17
N PHE A 108 7.28 -1.12 -1.59
CA PHE A 108 7.68 0.17 -1.02
C PHE A 108 6.54 1.18 -1.13
N ALA A 109 5.99 1.38 -2.33
CA ALA A 109 4.87 2.29 -2.56
C ALA A 109 3.66 1.94 -1.68
N LYS A 110 3.31 0.65 -1.60
CA LYS A 110 2.22 0.17 -0.74
C LYS A 110 2.45 0.51 0.73
N CYS A 111 3.65 0.31 1.25
CA CYS A 111 3.98 0.61 2.63
C CYS A 111 3.88 2.12 2.92
N VAL A 112 4.42 2.96 2.04
CA VAL A 112 4.33 4.42 2.19
C VAL A 112 2.87 4.88 2.20
N ILE A 113 2.05 4.44 1.25
CA ILE A 113 0.62 4.80 1.18
C ILE A 113 -0.12 4.34 2.44
N HIS A 114 0.18 3.14 2.93
CA HIS A 114 -0.44 2.61 4.15
C HIS A 114 -0.13 3.50 5.36
N GLU A 115 1.14 3.78 5.63
CA GLU A 115 1.56 4.56 6.79
C GLU A 115 1.08 6.03 6.73
N ILE A 116 1.11 6.67 5.57
CA ILE A 116 0.57 8.03 5.39
C ILE A 116 -0.96 8.04 5.56
N SER A 117 -1.66 7.05 4.99
CA SER A 117 -3.10 6.93 5.15
C SER A 117 -3.52 6.76 6.61
N LEU A 118 -2.78 5.97 7.39
CA LEU A 118 -2.98 5.85 8.83
C LEU A 118 -2.73 7.18 9.56
N ALA A 119 -1.61 7.83 9.28
CA ALA A 119 -1.23 9.09 9.93
C ALA A 119 -2.24 10.22 9.66
N LYS A 120 -2.82 10.26 8.46
CA LYS A 120 -3.79 11.27 8.03
C LYS A 120 -5.25 10.85 8.19
N ASN A 121 -5.49 9.64 8.67
CA ASN A 121 -6.85 9.06 8.79
C ASN A 121 -7.62 9.07 7.45
N TRP A 122 -6.93 8.77 6.35
CA TRP A 122 -7.56 8.62 5.04
C TRP A 122 -8.27 7.27 4.91
N ASN A 123 -9.41 7.26 4.26
CA ASN A 123 -10.15 6.03 3.96
C ASN A 123 -9.71 5.48 2.59
N VAL A 124 -8.58 4.80 2.58
CA VAL A 124 -7.91 4.28 1.38
C VAL A 124 -7.77 2.77 1.47
N SER A 125 -8.03 2.08 0.36
CA SER A 125 -7.64 0.68 0.17
C SER A 125 -6.51 0.61 -0.84
N ASN A 126 -5.45 -0.12 -0.52
CA ASN A 126 -4.19 -0.12 -1.27
C ASN A 126 -3.75 -1.56 -1.54
N TYR A 127 -3.48 -1.87 -2.81
CA TYR A 127 -3.22 -3.22 -3.30
C TYR A 127 -1.98 -3.26 -4.20
N ILE A 128 -1.22 -4.37 -4.12
CA ILE A 128 -0.30 -4.80 -5.17
C ILE A 128 -1.04 -5.85 -5.98
N VAL A 129 -0.96 -5.75 -7.29
CA VAL A 129 -1.59 -6.69 -8.21
C VAL A 129 -0.51 -7.33 -9.06
N ASP A 130 -0.42 -8.65 -8.99
CA ASP A 130 0.44 -9.45 -9.85
C ASP A 130 -0.34 -9.86 -11.09
N VAL A 131 0.21 -9.56 -12.24
CA VAL A 131 -0.40 -9.82 -13.54
C VAL A 131 0.52 -10.62 -14.46
N ARG A 132 -0.09 -11.28 -15.45
CA ARG A 132 0.61 -11.79 -16.62
C ARG A 132 0.38 -10.83 -17.78
N LEU A 133 1.46 -10.20 -18.23
CA LEU A 133 1.37 -9.19 -19.29
C LEU A 133 0.96 -9.81 -20.61
N ASN A 134 -0.04 -9.24 -21.28
CA ASN A 134 -0.54 -9.68 -22.57
C ASN A 134 -0.91 -11.18 -22.61
N HIS A 135 -1.37 -11.76 -21.49
CA HIS A 135 -1.67 -13.19 -21.35
C HIS A 135 -0.46 -14.13 -21.53
N GLU A 136 0.77 -13.62 -21.42
CA GLU A 136 2.00 -14.41 -21.53
C GLU A 136 2.41 -14.98 -20.16
N PHE A 137 2.49 -16.31 -20.04
CA PHE A 137 2.74 -17.02 -18.78
C PHE A 137 4.12 -16.75 -18.17
N ASP A 138 5.10 -16.38 -18.97
CA ASP A 138 6.48 -16.12 -18.60
C ASP A 138 6.78 -14.64 -18.33
N ARG A 139 5.79 -13.76 -18.51
CA ARG A 139 5.91 -12.31 -18.31
C ARG A 139 5.04 -11.83 -17.17
N THR A 140 5.47 -12.12 -15.95
CA THR A 140 4.80 -11.63 -14.75
C THR A 140 5.27 -10.24 -14.37
N HIS A 141 4.36 -9.46 -13.79
CA HIS A 141 4.63 -8.10 -13.38
C HIS A 141 3.79 -7.73 -12.17
N SER A 142 4.29 -6.80 -11.34
CA SER A 142 3.58 -6.26 -10.19
C SER A 142 3.45 -4.76 -10.30
N TYR A 143 2.25 -4.24 -10.03
CA TYR A 143 1.99 -2.80 -9.94
C TYR A 143 0.87 -2.49 -8.94
N ASN A 144 0.63 -1.23 -8.65
CA ASN A 144 -0.22 -0.81 -7.55
C ASN A 144 -1.59 -0.32 -8.01
N TYR A 145 -2.58 -0.56 -7.13
CA TYR A 145 -3.90 0.05 -7.18
C TYR A 145 -4.25 0.67 -5.84
N VAL A 146 -4.81 1.86 -5.87
CA VAL A 146 -5.32 2.56 -4.69
C VAL A 146 -6.76 2.96 -4.94
N ILE A 147 -7.65 2.63 -4.01
CA ILE A 147 -9.06 3.01 -4.07
C ILE A 147 -9.30 4.10 -3.03
N GLU A 148 -9.75 5.25 -3.48
CA GLU A 148 -10.14 6.36 -2.64
C GLU A 148 -11.43 7.01 -3.17
N ASN A 149 -12.45 7.15 -2.33
CA ASN A 149 -13.67 7.90 -2.62
C ASN A 149 -14.32 7.60 -3.98
N GLY A 150 -14.32 6.32 -4.41
CA GLY A 150 -14.91 5.91 -5.70
C GLY A 150 -14.00 6.15 -6.91
N THR A 151 -12.76 6.54 -6.71
CA THR A 151 -11.73 6.63 -7.73
C THR A 151 -10.67 5.55 -7.48
N ILE A 152 -10.24 4.87 -8.53
CA ILE A 152 -9.12 3.95 -8.51
C ILE A 152 -7.95 4.60 -9.22
N TYR A 153 -6.83 4.69 -8.54
CA TYR A 153 -5.54 5.07 -9.11
C TYR A 153 -4.73 3.81 -9.35
N THR A 154 -4.12 3.69 -10.52
CA THR A 154 -3.18 2.61 -10.84
C THR A 154 -1.87 3.22 -11.30
N PHE A 155 -0.76 2.67 -10.84
CA PHE A 155 0.56 3.18 -11.14
C PHE A 155 1.62 2.07 -11.10
N ASP A 156 2.65 2.24 -11.92
CA ASP A 156 3.71 1.26 -12.15
C ASP A 156 5.08 1.89 -11.88
N MET A 157 5.60 1.66 -10.69
CA MET A 157 6.90 2.19 -10.27
C MET A 157 8.07 1.58 -11.06
N THR A 158 7.91 0.36 -11.60
CA THR A 158 8.92 -0.24 -12.48
C THR A 158 9.10 0.56 -13.76
N VAL A 159 7.99 0.97 -14.37
CA VAL A 159 8.05 1.80 -15.60
C VAL A 159 8.70 3.14 -15.28
N ALA A 160 8.41 3.72 -14.12
CA ALA A 160 9.02 4.97 -13.70
C ALA A 160 10.54 4.81 -13.47
N VAL A 161 10.98 3.82 -12.70
CA VAL A 161 12.38 3.61 -12.31
C VAL A 161 13.24 3.08 -13.47
N ASP A 162 12.77 2.06 -14.22
CA ASP A 162 13.57 1.42 -15.30
C ASP A 162 13.53 2.23 -16.62
N GLN A 163 12.40 2.87 -16.93
CA GLN A 163 12.20 3.55 -18.21
C GLN A 163 12.18 5.08 -18.10
N HIS A 164 12.24 5.63 -16.89
CA HIS A 164 12.10 7.07 -16.60
C HIS A 164 10.84 7.68 -17.22
N LYS A 165 9.74 6.93 -17.16
CA LYS A 165 8.46 7.29 -17.73
C LYS A 165 7.33 7.07 -16.74
N SER A 166 6.63 8.13 -16.38
CA SER A 166 5.45 8.02 -15.52
C SER A 166 4.36 7.15 -16.18
N TRP A 167 3.80 6.26 -15.39
CA TRP A 167 2.66 5.43 -15.76
C TRP A 167 1.64 5.47 -14.61
N ILE A 168 0.89 6.56 -14.53
CA ILE A 168 -0.16 6.80 -13.54
C ILE A 168 -1.47 7.01 -14.26
N HIS A 169 -2.50 6.25 -13.90
CA HIS A 169 -3.84 6.35 -14.46
C HIS A 169 -4.88 6.39 -13.35
N SER A 170 -6.04 6.98 -13.65
CA SER A 170 -7.18 6.94 -12.75
C SER A 170 -8.47 6.62 -13.51
N PHE A 171 -9.40 5.95 -12.83
CA PHE A 171 -10.71 5.62 -13.36
C PHE A 171 -11.74 5.49 -12.23
N GLN A 172 -13.02 5.55 -12.59
CA GLN A 172 -14.09 5.38 -11.60
C GLN A 172 -14.28 3.92 -11.23
N GLY A 173 -14.32 3.63 -9.95
CA GLY A 173 -14.51 2.31 -9.38
C GLY A 173 -14.29 2.30 -7.88
N ASN A 174 -14.74 1.26 -7.20
CA ASN A 174 -14.62 1.14 -5.74
C ASN A 174 -14.42 -0.30 -5.26
N SER A 175 -14.11 -1.21 -6.16
CA SER A 175 -14.02 -2.64 -5.85
C SER A 175 -12.87 -3.33 -6.57
N LEU A 176 -12.50 -4.51 -6.08
CA LEU A 176 -11.55 -5.39 -6.78
C LEU A 176 -12.08 -5.81 -8.17
N ASP A 177 -13.40 -5.98 -8.32
CA ASP A 177 -13.98 -6.31 -9.63
C ASP A 177 -13.74 -5.23 -10.67
N ASP A 178 -13.69 -3.95 -10.26
CA ASP A 178 -13.35 -2.84 -11.14
C ASP A 178 -11.88 -2.89 -11.55
N ILE A 179 -10.98 -3.28 -10.62
CA ILE A 179 -9.56 -3.52 -10.90
C ILE A 179 -9.39 -4.65 -11.92
N TYR A 180 -10.03 -5.81 -11.70
CA TYR A 180 -9.98 -6.94 -12.65
C TYR A 180 -10.48 -6.55 -14.03
N ARG A 181 -11.58 -5.78 -14.09
CA ARG A 181 -12.15 -5.30 -15.35
C ARG A 181 -11.21 -4.33 -16.08
N TYR A 182 -10.50 -3.48 -15.34
CA TYR A 182 -9.53 -2.54 -15.93
C TYR A 182 -8.29 -3.28 -16.43
N ALA A 183 -7.71 -4.16 -15.66
CA ALA A 183 -6.58 -5.01 -16.07
C ALA A 183 -6.92 -5.79 -17.36
N GLY A 184 -8.12 -6.38 -17.44
CA GLY A 184 -8.58 -7.05 -18.66
C GLY A 184 -8.63 -6.15 -19.89
N LYS A 185 -8.89 -4.85 -19.75
CA LYS A 185 -8.79 -3.89 -20.87
C LYS A 185 -7.35 -3.65 -21.31
N LEU A 186 -6.39 -3.78 -20.40
CA LEU A 186 -4.95 -3.72 -20.70
C LEU A 186 -4.43 -5.04 -21.27
N LYS A 187 -5.28 -6.08 -21.38
CA LYS A 187 -4.92 -7.47 -21.72
C LYS A 187 -4.01 -8.14 -20.70
N ASP A 188 -4.10 -7.71 -19.46
CA ASP A 188 -3.35 -8.30 -18.35
C ASP A 188 -4.22 -9.31 -17.61
N ASP A 189 -3.67 -10.45 -17.29
CA ASP A 189 -4.33 -11.47 -16.47
C ASP A 189 -3.90 -11.29 -15.01
N VAL A 190 -4.82 -10.80 -14.19
CA VAL A 190 -4.59 -10.72 -12.73
C VAL A 190 -4.65 -12.12 -12.15
N TYR A 191 -3.57 -12.57 -11.52
CA TYR A 191 -3.53 -13.87 -10.86
C TYR A 191 -3.34 -13.79 -9.35
N ARG A 192 -2.96 -12.62 -8.82
CA ARG A 192 -2.82 -12.38 -7.38
C ARG A 192 -3.08 -10.93 -7.02
N VAL A 193 -3.68 -10.71 -5.85
CA VAL A 193 -3.88 -9.39 -5.24
C VAL A 193 -3.41 -9.46 -3.79
N HIS A 194 -2.61 -8.50 -3.38
CA HIS A 194 -2.01 -8.39 -2.05
C HIS A 194 -2.46 -7.16 -1.28
#